data_a50627891c33d09190dfa577c119282f
#
_entry.id   a50627891c33d09190dfa577c119282f
#
_cell.length_a   1.000
_cell.length_b   1.000
_cell.length_c   1.000
_cell.angle_alpha   90.00
_cell.angle_beta   90.00
_cell.angle_gamma   90.00
#
_symmetry.space_group_name_H-M   'P 1'
#
loop_
_entity.id
_entity.type
_entity.pdbx_description
1 polymer ?
#
loop_
_entity_poly.entity_id
_entity_poly.type
_entity_poly.pdbx_seq_one_letter_code
_entity_poly.pdbx_strand_id
1 'polypeptide(L)'
;MQPLFIIRYFLNSENVMFTASELLERINSHIAELQFTRTPQGLYAPITYVLSMGGKRIRPVLMLMAYNLYQEDITRIFNPAMGIEVYHNYTLLHDDLMDRADRRRGKDTVHKVWDDNAAILWGMQCLYWLISLWLNARLNI
;
A
#
# COMPACT_ATOMS: atom_id res chain seq x y z
N MET A 1 34.34 -2.64 -4.94
CA MET A 1 33.33 -3.36 -4.12
C MET A 1 33.23 -4.78 -4.65
N GLN A 2 33.56 -5.78 -3.83
CA GLN A 2 33.80 -7.14 -4.33
C GLN A 2 32.47 -7.90 -4.50
N PRO A 3 32.18 -8.48 -5.66
CA PRO A 3 31.00 -9.29 -5.91
C PRO A 3 30.91 -10.53 -5.03
N LEU A 4 32.02 -10.99 -4.48
CA LEU A 4 32.13 -12.12 -3.55
C LEU A 4 31.38 -11.92 -2.21
N PHE A 5 31.19 -10.67 -1.77
CA PHE A 5 30.49 -10.39 -0.51
C PHE A 5 28.99 -10.69 -0.62
N ILE A 6 28.39 -10.34 -1.76
CA ILE A 6 26.97 -10.62 -2.03
C ILE A 6 26.71 -12.12 -2.13
N ILE A 7 27.56 -12.85 -2.84
CA ILE A 7 27.45 -14.31 -2.99
C ILE A 7 27.61 -15.02 -1.63
N ARG A 8 28.55 -14.55 -0.79
CA ARG A 8 28.79 -15.14 0.54
C ARG A 8 27.62 -14.86 1.50
N TYR A 9 26.94 -13.72 1.35
CA TYR A 9 25.71 -13.39 2.10
C TYR A 9 24.57 -14.34 1.74
N PHE A 10 24.38 -14.65 0.45
CA PHE A 10 23.37 -15.59 -0.01
C PHE A 10 23.65 -17.06 0.36
N LEU A 11 24.90 -17.45 0.48
CA LEU A 11 25.27 -18.84 0.77
C LEU A 11 25.28 -19.18 2.27
N ASN A 12 25.36 -18.19 3.16
CA ASN A 12 25.49 -18.40 4.61
C ASN A 12 24.24 -18.01 5.43
N SER A 13 23.20 -17.45 4.82
CA SER A 13 21.98 -17.13 5.53
C SER A 13 20.91 -18.16 5.21
N GLU A 14 20.47 -18.91 6.21
CA GLU A 14 19.14 -19.56 6.23
C GLU A 14 18.05 -18.46 6.27
N ASN A 15 18.17 -17.46 5.39
CA ASN A 15 17.21 -16.35 5.32
C ASN A 15 15.87 -16.93 4.93
N VAL A 16 14.90 -16.84 5.82
CA VAL A 16 13.51 -17.17 5.54
C VAL A 16 13.01 -16.20 4.48
N MET A 17 13.08 -16.65 3.22
CA MET A 17 12.56 -15.87 2.11
C MET A 17 11.07 -16.13 1.95
N PHE A 18 10.28 -15.10 2.15
CA PHE A 18 8.84 -15.18 1.93
C PHE A 18 8.51 -15.24 0.43
N THR A 19 7.57 -16.10 0.08
CA THR A 19 7.01 -16.13 -1.27
C THR A 19 6.11 -14.91 -1.54
N ALA A 20 5.92 -14.58 -2.81
CA ALA A 20 5.02 -13.49 -3.19
C ALA A 20 3.58 -13.69 -2.67
N SER A 21 3.12 -14.94 -2.59
CA SER A 21 1.79 -15.27 -2.06
C SER A 21 1.68 -14.99 -0.57
N GLU A 22 2.68 -15.38 0.23
CA GLU A 22 2.71 -15.11 1.67
C GLU A 22 2.77 -13.61 1.96
N LEU A 23 3.56 -12.86 1.19
CA LEU A 23 3.63 -11.41 1.34
C LEU A 23 2.32 -10.73 0.95
N LEU A 24 1.67 -11.21 -0.11
CA LEU A 24 0.35 -10.71 -0.51
C LEU A 24 -0.69 -10.93 0.58
N GLU A 25 -0.71 -12.10 1.19
CA GLU A 25 -1.62 -12.42 2.29
C GLU A 25 -1.38 -11.51 3.49
N ARG A 26 -0.13 -11.34 3.90
CA ARG A 26 0.26 -10.43 5.00
C ARG A 26 -0.16 -8.99 4.73
N ILE A 27 0.03 -8.49 3.49
CA ILE A 27 -0.39 -7.15 3.08
C ILE A 27 -1.91 -7.01 3.18
N ASN A 28 -2.67 -7.98 2.67
CA ASN A 28 -4.13 -7.92 2.72
C ASN A 28 -4.66 -7.99 4.15
N SER A 29 -4.07 -8.81 5.02
CA SER A 29 -4.39 -8.85 6.45
C SER A 29 -4.12 -7.51 7.11
N HIS A 30 -2.96 -6.92 6.85
CA HIS A 30 -2.61 -5.61 7.39
C HIS A 30 -3.55 -4.49 6.89
N ILE A 31 -3.94 -4.51 5.61
CA ILE A 31 -4.96 -3.57 5.08
C ILE A 31 -6.29 -3.72 5.81
N ALA A 32 -6.70 -4.95 6.11
CA ALA A 32 -7.96 -5.22 6.83
C ALA A 32 -7.91 -4.72 8.29
N GLU A 33 -6.74 -4.72 8.92
CA GLU A 33 -6.51 -4.21 10.27
C GLU A 33 -6.44 -2.68 10.34
N LEU A 34 -6.10 -2.01 9.22
CA LEU A 34 -6.08 -0.56 9.14
C LEU A 34 -7.51 -0.01 9.30
N GLN A 35 -7.85 0.35 10.51
CA GLN A 35 -9.14 0.95 10.83
C GLN A 35 -9.16 2.42 10.39
N PHE A 36 -9.72 2.68 9.22
CA PHE A 36 -10.01 4.04 8.76
C PHE A 36 -11.32 4.57 9.37
N THR A 37 -11.58 4.24 10.64
CA THR A 37 -12.83 4.58 11.37
C THR A 37 -12.76 5.93 12.09
N ARG A 38 -11.95 6.85 11.59
CA ARG A 38 -11.84 8.19 12.18
C ARG A 38 -13.05 9.06 11.81
N THR A 39 -13.40 9.99 12.67
CA THR A 39 -14.40 11.03 12.40
C THR A 39 -13.76 12.21 11.66
N PRO A 40 -14.44 12.82 10.68
CA PRO A 40 -15.78 12.49 10.20
C PRO A 40 -15.77 11.26 9.26
N GLN A 41 -16.75 10.36 9.45
CA GLN A 41 -16.85 9.11 8.65
C GLN A 41 -16.86 9.36 7.14
N GLY A 42 -17.50 10.42 6.69
CA GLY A 42 -17.55 10.79 5.27
C GLY A 42 -16.18 10.99 4.63
N LEU A 43 -15.15 11.33 5.43
CA LEU A 43 -13.80 11.53 4.93
C LEU A 43 -13.01 10.22 4.78
N TYR A 44 -13.32 9.20 5.58
CA TYR A 44 -12.54 7.95 5.62
C TYR A 44 -13.21 6.77 4.92
N ALA A 45 -14.54 6.76 4.81
CA ALA A 45 -15.29 5.68 4.19
C ALA A 45 -14.81 5.33 2.76
N PRO A 46 -14.49 6.29 1.89
CA PRO A 46 -14.01 5.99 0.56
C PRO A 46 -12.61 5.43 0.47
N ILE A 47 -11.72 5.74 1.43
CA ILE A 47 -10.40 5.11 1.51
C ILE A 47 -10.59 3.61 1.76
N THR A 48 -11.44 3.27 2.73
CA THR A 48 -11.80 1.88 3.01
C THR A 48 -12.43 1.21 1.79
N TYR A 49 -13.34 1.92 1.10
CA TYR A 49 -13.98 1.41 -0.10
C TYR A 49 -12.98 1.08 -1.20
N VAL A 50 -12.07 2.01 -1.54
CA VAL A 50 -11.05 1.81 -2.58
C VAL A 50 -10.08 0.70 -2.22
N LEU A 51 -9.59 0.66 -0.99
CA LEU A 51 -8.71 -0.41 -0.53
C LEU A 51 -9.40 -1.77 -0.53
N SER A 52 -10.72 -1.82 -0.23
CA SER A 52 -11.54 -3.04 -0.27
C SER A 52 -11.82 -3.56 -1.69
N MET A 53 -11.60 -2.76 -2.72
CA MET A 53 -11.72 -3.23 -4.11
C MET A 53 -10.70 -4.32 -4.46
N GLY A 54 -9.74 -4.59 -3.58
CA GLY A 54 -8.70 -5.58 -3.80
C GLY A 54 -7.65 -5.12 -4.80
N GLY A 55 -6.96 -6.07 -5.39
CA GLY A 55 -5.92 -5.83 -6.38
C GLY A 55 -4.73 -6.76 -6.19
N LYS A 56 -3.82 -6.78 -7.17
CA LYS A 56 -2.64 -7.66 -7.16
C LYS A 56 -1.57 -7.23 -6.15
N ARG A 57 -1.67 -6.02 -5.59
CA ARG A 57 -0.71 -5.46 -4.61
C ARG A 57 0.76 -5.63 -5.02
N ILE A 58 1.04 -5.55 -6.31
CA ILE A 58 2.39 -5.83 -6.85
C ILE A 58 3.44 -4.90 -6.24
N ARG A 59 3.13 -3.60 -6.07
CA ARG A 59 4.09 -2.62 -5.58
C ARG A 59 4.55 -2.90 -4.15
N PRO A 60 3.67 -3.04 -3.16
CA PRO A 60 4.09 -3.40 -1.81
C PRO A 60 4.72 -4.79 -1.73
N VAL A 61 4.23 -5.78 -2.49
CA VAL A 61 4.85 -7.13 -2.53
C VAL A 61 6.29 -7.04 -3.01
N LEU A 62 6.57 -6.35 -4.13
CA LEU A 62 7.92 -6.19 -4.64
C LEU A 62 8.83 -5.44 -3.66
N MET A 63 8.32 -4.43 -2.96
CA MET A 63 9.08 -3.71 -1.95
C MET A 63 9.46 -4.62 -0.78
N LEU A 64 8.52 -5.42 -0.27
CA LEU A 64 8.79 -6.39 0.79
C LEU A 64 9.75 -7.49 0.34
N MET A 65 9.61 -8.01 -0.89
CA MET A 65 10.54 -9.00 -1.45
C MET A 65 11.96 -8.42 -1.54
N ALA A 66 12.11 -7.22 -2.08
CA ALA A 66 13.41 -6.57 -2.20
C ALA A 66 14.08 -6.35 -0.84
N TYR A 67 13.30 -5.97 0.18
CA TYR A 67 13.81 -5.82 1.55
C TYR A 67 14.18 -7.17 2.17
N ASN A 68 13.37 -8.21 1.96
CA ASN A 68 13.59 -9.55 2.50
C ASN A 68 14.87 -10.22 1.94
N LEU A 69 15.40 -9.75 0.81
CA LEU A 69 16.70 -10.19 0.31
C LEU A 69 17.85 -9.84 1.28
N TYR A 70 17.68 -8.81 2.12
CA TYR A 70 18.73 -8.27 2.99
C TYR A 70 18.40 -8.39 4.48
N GLN A 71 17.12 -8.50 4.83
CA GLN A 71 16.64 -8.49 6.21
C GLN A 71 15.48 -9.47 6.39
N GLU A 72 15.55 -10.30 7.43
CA GLU A 72 14.51 -11.27 7.76
C GLU A 72 13.26 -10.59 8.34
N ASP A 73 13.46 -9.59 9.19
CA ASP A 73 12.37 -8.83 9.80
C ASP A 73 11.80 -7.78 8.84
N ILE A 74 10.80 -8.19 8.07
CA ILE A 74 10.09 -7.33 7.11
C ILE A 74 9.09 -6.37 7.77
N THR A 75 8.85 -6.46 9.08
CA THR A 75 7.85 -5.63 9.77
C THR A 75 8.18 -4.15 9.69
N ARG A 76 9.46 -3.81 9.72
CA ARG A 76 9.96 -2.43 9.64
C ARG A 76 9.58 -1.71 8.35
N ILE A 77 9.43 -2.46 7.25
CA ILE A 77 9.15 -1.88 5.93
C ILE A 77 7.65 -1.97 5.56
N PHE A 78 6.79 -2.55 6.42
CA PHE A 78 5.36 -2.67 6.14
C PHE A 78 4.69 -1.31 5.95
N ASN A 79 4.92 -0.36 6.87
CA ASN A 79 4.33 0.98 6.75
C ASN A 79 4.76 1.71 5.47
N PRO A 80 6.05 1.77 5.09
CA PRO A 80 6.46 2.27 3.78
C PRO A 80 5.82 1.54 2.60
N ALA A 81 5.71 0.20 2.64
CA ALA A 81 5.08 -0.58 1.59
C ALA A 81 3.58 -0.26 1.45
N MET A 82 2.89 -0.08 2.58
CA MET A 82 1.50 0.38 2.61
C MET A 82 1.37 1.80 2.06
N GLY A 83 2.32 2.68 2.37
CA GLY A 83 2.36 4.03 1.82
C GLY A 83 2.37 4.05 0.29
N ILE A 84 3.19 3.19 -0.33
CA ILE A 84 3.23 3.07 -1.80
C ILE A 84 1.88 2.59 -2.36
N GLU A 85 1.22 1.64 -1.72
CA GLU A 85 -0.09 1.15 -2.16
C GLU A 85 -1.18 2.22 -2.01
N VAL A 86 -1.17 2.95 -0.89
CA VAL A 86 -2.09 4.09 -0.68
C VAL A 86 -1.87 5.17 -1.74
N TYR A 87 -0.62 5.51 -2.03
CA TYR A 87 -0.29 6.46 -3.08
C TYR A 87 -0.76 6.01 -4.46
N HIS A 88 -0.58 4.72 -4.78
CA HIS A 88 -1.09 4.19 -6.03
C HIS A 88 -2.62 4.28 -6.12
N ASN A 89 -3.34 3.99 -5.05
CA ASN A 89 -4.80 4.15 -5.05
C ASN A 89 -5.23 5.63 -5.15
N TYR A 90 -4.45 6.56 -4.60
CA TYR A 90 -4.61 8.00 -4.83
C TYR A 90 -4.58 8.35 -6.33
N THR A 91 -3.54 7.88 -7.05
CA THR A 91 -3.46 8.17 -8.49
C THR A 91 -4.64 7.58 -9.26
N LEU A 92 -5.09 6.36 -8.88
CA LEU A 92 -6.24 5.73 -9.52
C LEU A 92 -7.56 6.47 -9.29
N LEU A 93 -7.76 7.09 -8.13
CA LEU A 93 -8.94 7.92 -7.83
C LEU A 93 -9.03 9.13 -8.76
N HIS A 94 -7.88 9.78 -8.97
CA HIS A 94 -7.81 10.94 -9.87
C HIS A 94 -7.95 10.54 -11.33
N ASP A 95 -7.31 9.45 -11.75
CA ASP A 95 -7.45 8.90 -13.11
C ASP A 95 -8.91 8.59 -13.40
N ASP A 96 -9.61 7.87 -12.51
CA ASP A 96 -11.02 7.54 -12.65
C ASP A 96 -11.92 8.76 -12.80
N LEU A 97 -11.62 9.82 -12.05
CA LEU A 97 -12.36 11.07 -12.13
C LEU A 97 -12.10 11.82 -13.44
N MET A 98 -10.82 11.90 -13.85
CA MET A 98 -10.43 12.59 -15.09
C MET A 98 -10.96 11.87 -16.33
N ASP A 99 -10.92 10.55 -16.32
CA ASP A 99 -11.41 9.70 -17.42
C ASP A 99 -12.93 9.51 -17.40
N ARG A 100 -13.63 10.00 -16.36
CA ARG A 100 -15.07 9.77 -16.13
C ARG A 100 -15.42 8.27 -16.15
N ALA A 101 -14.54 7.44 -15.65
CA ALA A 101 -14.71 6.00 -15.63
C ALA A 101 -15.85 5.59 -14.69
N ASP A 102 -16.81 4.81 -15.19
CA ASP A 102 -17.96 4.37 -14.39
C ASP A 102 -17.55 3.28 -13.39
N ARG A 103 -16.63 2.39 -13.76
CA ARG A 103 -16.27 1.22 -12.95
C ARG A 103 -14.78 0.97 -12.88
N ARG A 104 -14.34 0.49 -11.71
CA ARG A 104 -13.00 -0.04 -11.47
C ARG A 104 -13.09 -1.38 -10.75
N ARG A 105 -12.42 -2.40 -11.29
CA ARG A 105 -12.42 -3.78 -10.72
C ARG A 105 -13.83 -4.32 -10.44
N GLY A 106 -14.79 -4.00 -11.32
CA GLY A 106 -16.19 -4.45 -11.24
C GLY A 106 -17.07 -3.67 -10.26
N LYS A 107 -16.51 -2.71 -9.50
CA LYS A 107 -17.24 -1.81 -8.59
C LYS A 107 -17.35 -0.41 -9.21
N ASP A 108 -18.36 0.34 -8.82
CA ASP A 108 -18.51 1.73 -9.25
C ASP A 108 -17.34 2.57 -8.72
N THR A 109 -16.93 3.58 -9.49
CA THR A 109 -15.86 4.49 -9.08
C THR A 109 -16.32 5.43 -7.97
N VAL A 110 -15.37 6.00 -7.23
CA VAL A 110 -15.66 6.83 -6.06
C VAL A 110 -16.52 8.02 -6.42
N HIS A 111 -16.28 8.70 -7.55
CA HIS A 111 -17.08 9.85 -7.98
C HIS A 111 -18.51 9.47 -8.40
N LYS A 112 -18.76 8.18 -8.69
CA LYS A 112 -20.12 7.67 -8.95
C LYS A 112 -20.86 7.31 -7.66
N VAL A 113 -20.15 6.77 -6.66
CA VAL A 113 -20.74 6.37 -5.38
C VAL A 113 -21.04 7.59 -4.51
N TRP A 114 -20.18 8.61 -4.58
CA TRP A 114 -20.32 9.86 -3.81
C TRP A 114 -20.47 11.06 -4.75
N ASP A 115 -19.39 11.81 -4.98
CA ASP A 115 -19.33 12.93 -5.92
C ASP A 115 -17.87 13.24 -6.34
N ASP A 116 -17.71 14.20 -7.27
CA ASP A 116 -16.41 14.61 -7.81
C ASP A 116 -15.52 15.23 -6.70
N ASN A 117 -16.10 16.08 -5.83
CA ASN A 117 -15.37 16.74 -4.76
C ASN A 117 -14.83 15.71 -3.78
N ALA A 118 -15.64 14.72 -3.48
CA ALA A 118 -15.25 13.59 -2.67
C ALA A 118 -14.03 12.87 -3.25
N ALA A 119 -14.04 12.53 -4.54
CA ALA A 119 -12.90 11.86 -5.19
C ALA A 119 -11.59 12.69 -5.09
N ILE A 120 -11.67 14.02 -5.22
CA ILE A 120 -10.53 14.92 -5.10
C ILE A 120 -10.02 14.98 -3.65
N LEU A 121 -10.90 15.27 -2.70
CA LEU A 121 -10.55 15.43 -1.29
C LEU A 121 -9.94 14.15 -0.70
N TRP A 122 -10.46 13.00 -1.09
CA TRP A 122 -9.95 11.72 -0.61
C TRP A 122 -8.63 11.32 -1.25
N GLY A 123 -8.41 11.72 -2.49
CA GLY A 123 -7.10 11.63 -3.07
C GLY A 123 -6.07 12.38 -2.21
N MET A 124 -6.36 13.61 -1.82
CA MET A 124 -5.50 14.41 -0.93
C MET A 124 -5.32 13.76 0.44
N GLN A 125 -6.37 13.15 1.00
CA GLN A 125 -6.29 12.43 2.27
C GLN A 125 -5.39 11.20 2.19
N CYS A 126 -5.42 10.46 1.08
CA CYS A 126 -4.48 9.35 0.85
C CYS A 126 -3.02 9.85 0.82
N LEU A 127 -2.76 11.02 0.23
CA LEU A 127 -1.43 11.63 0.23
C LEU A 127 -0.97 12.01 1.65
N TYR A 128 -1.87 12.58 2.46
CA TYR A 128 -1.58 12.86 3.87
C TYR A 128 -1.21 11.58 4.64
N TRP A 129 -1.96 10.50 4.42
CA TRP A 129 -1.69 9.20 5.02
C TRP A 129 -0.34 8.61 4.59
N LEU A 130 0.01 8.72 3.31
CA LEU A 130 1.32 8.34 2.81
C LEU A 130 2.43 9.02 3.62
N ILE A 131 2.34 10.35 3.72
CA ILE A 131 3.33 11.14 4.47
C ILE A 131 3.41 10.69 5.94
N SER A 132 2.26 10.47 6.58
CA SER A 132 2.19 9.99 7.97
C SER A 132 2.84 8.62 8.16
N LEU A 133 2.59 7.67 7.25
CA LEU A 133 3.20 6.34 7.30
C LEU A 133 4.73 6.39 7.13
N TRP A 134 5.21 7.25 6.25
CA TRP A 134 6.65 7.42 6.02
C TRP A 134 7.35 8.13 7.18
N LEU A 135 6.71 9.15 7.77
CA LEU A 135 7.25 9.83 8.96
C LEU A 135 7.31 8.89 10.15
N ASN A 136 6.26 8.11 10.40
CA ASN A 136 6.25 7.13 11.49
C ASN A 136 7.30 6.03 11.30
N ALA A 137 7.57 5.61 10.06
CA ALA A 137 8.63 4.67 9.77
C ALA A 137 10.04 5.24 10.09
N ARG A 138 10.25 6.55 9.89
CA ARG A 138 11.51 7.22 10.24
C ARG A 138 11.73 7.39 11.74
N LEU A 139 10.66 7.55 12.51
CA LEU A 139 10.76 7.78 13.96
C LEU A 139 11.00 6.49 14.76
N ASN A 140 10.80 5.32 14.14
CA ASN A 140 11.02 3.99 14.74
C ASN A 140 12.34 3.34 14.29
N ILE A 141 13.24 4.07 13.63
CA ILE A 141 14.63 3.70 13.34
C ILE A 141 15.53 4.37 14.37
#